data_5ebdfcac725f0467e7662b28b5decb9e
#
_entry.id   5ebdfcac725f0467e7662b28b5decb9e
#
_cell.length_a   1.000
_cell.length_b   1.000
_cell.length_c   1.000
_cell.angle_alpha   90.00
_cell.angle_beta   90.00
_cell.angle_gamma   90.00
#
_symmetry.space_group_name_H-M   'P 1'
#
loop_
_entity.id
_entity.type
_entity.pdbx_description
1 polymer ?
#
loop_
_entity_poly.entity_id
_entity_poly.type
_entity_poly.pdbx_seq_one_letter_code
_entity_poly.pdbx_strand_id
1 'polypeptide(L)'
;VAGAATGNAYSEEVSTVTRLSQYIRNLGWQATGSMNDTALVIPYALQAGLGEYARNQLVITPEFGPRVRFSKIFTDLPLAHDGPRLLGVRSFCDVCTRCINACPVKALPSGLPTEEQPNRSAIRGVVKWTSDAEKCFGFWADLRSDCAICLRVCPWNRDFGKWSNRLWRWLAGTWVRHLLIWLENMAGRGKRQRSAAWWGAGD
;
A
#
# COMPACT_ATOMS: atom_id res chain seq x y z
N VAL A 1 14.27 10.76 -2.74
CA VAL A 1 13.51 10.00 -3.76
C VAL A 1 12.09 9.70 -3.27
N ALA A 2 11.90 9.11 -2.08
CA ALA A 2 10.58 8.75 -1.57
C ALA A 2 9.65 9.97 -1.46
N GLY A 3 10.09 11.05 -0.83
CA GLY A 3 9.31 12.27 -0.68
C GLY A 3 8.92 12.91 -2.02
N ALA A 4 9.83 12.95 -2.99
CA ALA A 4 9.53 13.46 -4.32
C ALA A 4 8.48 12.60 -5.04
N ALA A 5 8.60 11.27 -4.96
CA ALA A 5 7.62 10.35 -5.54
C ALA A 5 6.25 10.49 -4.88
N THR A 6 6.21 10.66 -3.55
CA THR A 6 4.98 10.91 -2.79
C THR A 6 4.33 12.23 -3.21
N GLY A 7 5.09 13.32 -3.28
CA GLY A 7 4.58 14.64 -3.68
C GLY A 7 4.00 14.65 -5.09
N ASN A 8 4.72 14.04 -6.04
CA ASN A 8 4.22 13.91 -7.42
C ASN A 8 2.92 13.09 -7.47
N ALA A 9 2.86 11.96 -6.75
CA ALA A 9 1.67 11.13 -6.71
C ALA A 9 0.45 11.84 -6.11
N TYR A 10 0.64 12.67 -5.09
CA TYR A 10 -0.45 13.50 -4.55
C TYR A 10 -0.91 14.58 -5.53
N SER A 11 0.00 15.19 -6.28
CA SER A 11 -0.35 16.19 -7.30
C SER A 11 -1.21 15.57 -8.41
N GLU A 12 -0.84 14.41 -8.91
CA GLU A 12 -1.61 13.66 -9.90
C GLU A 12 -2.97 13.22 -9.35
N GLU A 13 -3.01 12.77 -8.09
CA GLU A 13 -4.24 12.36 -7.40
C GLU A 13 -5.25 13.52 -7.32
N VAL A 14 -4.82 14.71 -6.86
CA VAL A 14 -5.68 15.91 -6.80
C VAL A 14 -6.23 16.26 -8.17
N SER A 15 -5.36 16.29 -9.18
CA SER A 15 -5.76 16.59 -10.55
C SER A 15 -6.82 15.62 -11.05
N THR A 16 -6.61 14.33 -10.83
CA THR A 16 -7.49 13.26 -11.30
C THR A 16 -8.86 13.31 -10.61
N VAL A 17 -8.87 13.40 -9.27
CA VAL A 17 -10.12 13.41 -8.50
C VAL A 17 -10.95 14.66 -8.80
N THR A 18 -10.30 15.81 -9.00
CA THR A 18 -10.97 17.07 -9.33
C THR A 18 -11.62 17.01 -10.71
N ARG A 19 -10.88 16.54 -11.71
CA ARG A 19 -11.40 16.39 -13.09
C ARG A 19 -12.55 15.39 -13.15
N LEU A 20 -12.43 14.26 -12.49
CA LEU A 20 -13.50 13.25 -12.48
C LEU A 20 -14.75 13.74 -11.73
N SER A 21 -14.57 14.43 -10.59
CA SER A 21 -15.69 15.06 -9.88
C SER A 21 -16.40 16.11 -10.74
N GLN A 22 -15.63 16.92 -11.47
CA GLN A 22 -16.22 17.90 -12.39
C GLN A 22 -16.97 17.23 -13.55
N TYR A 23 -16.41 16.15 -14.09
CA TYR A 23 -17.08 15.36 -15.13
C TYR A 23 -18.43 14.82 -14.65
N ILE A 24 -18.49 14.24 -13.45
CA ILE A 24 -19.75 13.73 -12.86
C ILE A 24 -20.75 14.87 -12.67
N ARG A 25 -20.32 16.04 -12.19
CA ARG A 25 -21.20 17.22 -12.07
C ARG A 25 -21.75 17.67 -13.42
N ASN A 26 -20.93 17.63 -14.47
CA ASN A 26 -21.38 17.99 -15.83
C ASN A 26 -22.41 17.01 -16.41
N LEU A 27 -22.48 15.77 -15.87
CA LEU A 27 -23.54 14.81 -16.18
C LEU A 27 -24.85 15.08 -15.42
N GLY A 28 -24.86 16.08 -14.53
CA GLY A 28 -26.05 16.45 -13.74
C GLY A 28 -26.12 15.85 -12.34
N TRP A 29 -25.09 15.14 -11.88
CA TRP A 29 -25.05 14.51 -10.56
C TRP A 29 -24.18 15.31 -9.58
N GLN A 30 -24.47 15.20 -8.30
CA GLN A 30 -23.57 15.78 -7.29
C GLN A 30 -22.28 14.95 -7.19
N ALA A 31 -21.15 15.62 -7.00
CA ALA A 31 -19.88 14.95 -6.79
C ALA A 31 -18.91 15.81 -5.98
N THR A 32 -18.39 15.22 -4.91
CA THR A 32 -17.37 15.83 -4.05
C THR A 32 -16.14 14.92 -4.00
N GLY A 33 -15.05 15.39 -4.58
CA GLY A 33 -13.78 14.68 -4.55
C GLY A 33 -13.10 14.85 -3.19
N SER A 34 -12.50 13.77 -2.69
CA SER A 34 -11.75 13.75 -1.44
C SER A 34 -10.58 12.80 -1.58
N MET A 35 -9.44 13.20 -1.07
CA MET A 35 -8.27 12.36 -0.96
C MET A 35 -8.34 11.49 0.32
N ASN A 36 -7.27 11.43 1.09
CA ASN A 36 -7.23 10.69 2.35
C ASN A 36 -7.51 11.59 3.59
N ASP A 37 -8.09 12.73 3.38
CA ASP A 37 -8.25 13.82 4.35
C ASP A 37 -9.60 13.78 5.10
N THR A 38 -10.71 13.54 4.39
CA THR A 38 -12.07 13.60 4.96
C THR A 38 -12.47 12.29 5.64
N ALA A 39 -12.10 11.17 5.06
CA ALA A 39 -12.35 9.82 5.59
C ALA A 39 -11.23 8.88 5.14
N LEU A 40 -10.96 7.86 5.96
CA LEU A 40 -9.93 6.88 5.67
C LEU A 40 -10.21 6.14 4.35
N VAL A 41 -9.31 6.24 3.39
CA VAL A 41 -9.52 5.69 2.05
C VAL A 41 -9.34 4.17 1.98
N ILE A 42 -8.54 3.58 2.86
CA ILE A 42 -8.25 2.13 2.83
C ILE A 42 -9.51 1.27 2.92
N PRO A 43 -10.45 1.49 3.88
CA PRO A 43 -11.68 0.70 3.93
C PRO A 43 -12.49 0.76 2.64
N TYR A 44 -12.58 1.94 2.01
CA TYR A 44 -13.30 2.09 0.73
C TYR A 44 -12.60 1.33 -0.39
N ALA A 45 -11.28 1.39 -0.47
CA ALA A 45 -10.51 0.66 -1.47
C ALA A 45 -10.68 -0.87 -1.36
N LEU A 46 -10.76 -1.38 -0.13
CA LEU A 46 -11.00 -2.81 0.13
C LEU A 46 -12.43 -3.22 -0.26
N GLN A 47 -13.43 -2.42 0.11
CA GLN A 47 -14.84 -2.69 -0.22
C GLN A 47 -15.10 -2.58 -1.72
N ALA A 48 -14.43 -1.69 -2.41
CA ALA A 48 -14.47 -1.56 -3.87
C ALA A 48 -13.64 -2.64 -4.60
N GLY A 49 -13.06 -3.61 -3.90
CA GLY A 49 -12.30 -4.70 -4.52
C GLY A 49 -11.03 -4.27 -5.24
N LEU A 50 -10.49 -3.08 -4.92
CA LEU A 50 -9.27 -2.57 -5.55
C LEU A 50 -8.01 -3.34 -5.12
N GLY A 51 -8.08 -4.03 -3.99
CA GLY A 51 -6.96 -4.82 -3.49
C GLY A 51 -7.23 -5.44 -2.12
N GLU A 52 -6.20 -5.99 -1.51
CA GLU A 52 -6.25 -6.65 -0.21
C GLU A 52 -5.26 -6.01 0.78
N TYR A 53 -5.64 -5.94 2.06
CA TYR A 53 -4.86 -5.30 3.10
C TYR A 53 -3.64 -6.13 3.51
N ALA A 54 -2.47 -5.51 3.53
CA ALA A 54 -1.21 -6.15 3.87
C ALA A 54 -0.72 -5.78 5.30
N ARG A 55 0.22 -6.57 5.81
CA ARG A 55 0.84 -6.36 7.14
C ARG A 55 1.49 -4.98 7.30
N ASN A 56 2.02 -4.42 6.24
CA ASN A 56 2.59 -3.06 6.23
C ASN A 56 1.53 -1.95 6.10
N GLN A 57 0.25 -2.31 6.24
CA GLN A 57 -0.93 -1.42 6.17
C GLN A 57 -1.17 -0.76 4.82
N LEU A 58 -0.54 -1.26 3.77
CA LEU A 58 -0.82 -0.84 2.40
C LEU A 58 -1.86 -1.77 1.78
N VAL A 59 -2.63 -1.25 0.85
CA VAL A 59 -3.48 -2.05 -0.02
C VAL A 59 -2.63 -2.57 -1.17
N ILE A 60 -2.64 -3.88 -1.37
CA ILE A 60 -1.96 -4.53 -2.49
C ILE A 60 -2.96 -4.71 -3.62
N THR A 61 -2.76 -3.98 -4.70
CA THR A 61 -3.58 -4.09 -5.90
C THR A 61 -3.06 -5.16 -6.85
N PRO A 62 -3.94 -5.76 -7.68
CA PRO A 62 -3.53 -6.80 -8.64
C PRO A 62 -2.55 -6.30 -9.69
N GLU A 63 -2.65 -5.03 -10.09
CA GLU A 63 -1.87 -4.45 -11.21
C GLU A 63 -0.57 -3.82 -10.73
N PHE A 64 -0.63 -3.04 -9.64
CA PHE A 64 0.47 -2.18 -9.22
C PHE A 64 1.08 -2.59 -7.87
N GLY A 65 0.55 -3.65 -7.23
CA GLY A 65 0.96 -4.01 -5.87
C GLY A 65 0.72 -2.87 -4.88
N PRO A 66 1.69 -2.51 -4.03
CA PRO A 66 1.54 -1.45 -3.04
C PRO A 66 1.80 -0.03 -3.59
N ARG A 67 2.05 0.12 -4.90
CA ARG A 67 2.46 1.40 -5.53
C ARG A 67 1.27 2.18 -6.04
N VAL A 68 0.33 2.47 -5.17
CA VAL A 68 -0.91 3.19 -5.50
C VAL A 68 -1.20 4.28 -4.49
N ARG A 69 -1.93 5.28 -4.93
CA ARG A 69 -2.65 6.24 -4.12
C ARG A 69 -4.13 6.08 -4.39
N PHE A 70 -4.94 6.33 -3.38
CA PHE A 70 -6.39 6.20 -3.48
C PHE A 70 -7.04 7.51 -3.10
N SER A 71 -7.92 7.96 -3.94
CA SER A 71 -8.88 9.01 -3.65
C SER A 71 -10.31 8.45 -3.75
N LYS A 72 -11.26 9.22 -3.35
CA LYS A 72 -12.67 8.87 -3.38
C LYS A 72 -13.52 10.03 -3.84
N ILE A 73 -14.65 9.73 -4.44
CA ILE A 73 -15.66 10.72 -4.83
C ILE A 73 -16.96 10.30 -4.18
N PHE A 74 -17.53 11.20 -3.39
CA PHE A 74 -18.89 11.05 -2.89
C PHE A 74 -19.86 11.60 -3.94
N THR A 75 -20.80 10.76 -4.39
CA THR A 75 -21.72 11.12 -5.47
C THR A 75 -23.07 10.42 -5.29
N ASP A 76 -24.10 11.02 -5.82
CA ASP A 76 -25.44 10.44 -5.96
C ASP A 76 -25.65 9.78 -7.34
N LEU A 77 -24.62 9.73 -8.18
CA LEU A 77 -24.64 8.98 -9.43
C LEU A 77 -24.92 7.50 -9.16
N PRO A 78 -25.96 6.88 -9.76
CA PRO A 78 -26.22 5.47 -9.58
C PRO A 78 -25.14 4.62 -10.27
N LEU A 79 -24.29 4.00 -9.45
CA LEU A 79 -23.19 3.14 -9.89
C LEU A 79 -23.46 1.69 -9.48
N ALA A 80 -23.00 0.76 -10.29
CA ALA A 80 -22.94 -0.65 -9.88
C ALA A 80 -21.91 -0.82 -8.76
N HIS A 81 -22.23 -1.65 -7.78
CA HIS A 81 -21.37 -1.90 -6.64
C HIS A 81 -20.40 -3.05 -6.94
N ASP A 82 -19.13 -2.81 -6.68
CA ASP A 82 -18.12 -3.84 -6.60
C ASP A 82 -18.10 -4.47 -5.20
N GLY A 83 -17.37 -5.57 -5.05
CA GLY A 83 -17.18 -6.26 -3.77
C GLY A 83 -15.72 -6.54 -3.45
N PRO A 84 -15.40 -6.85 -2.18
CA PRO A 84 -14.05 -7.18 -1.77
C PRO A 84 -13.45 -8.34 -2.57
N ARG A 85 -12.15 -8.25 -2.86
CA ARG A 85 -11.40 -9.31 -3.56
C ARG A 85 -10.35 -9.91 -2.64
N LEU A 86 -10.21 -11.24 -2.70
CA LEU A 86 -9.14 -11.96 -2.05
C LEU A 86 -8.06 -12.30 -3.07
N LEU A 87 -6.85 -11.82 -2.84
CA LEU A 87 -5.68 -12.04 -3.69
C LEU A 87 -4.67 -12.99 -3.04
N GLY A 88 -4.94 -13.45 -1.81
CA GLY A 88 -4.03 -14.25 -1.01
C GLY A 88 -2.94 -13.44 -0.31
N VAL A 89 -3.07 -12.11 -0.28
CA VAL A 89 -2.11 -11.22 0.39
C VAL A 89 -2.07 -11.50 1.88
N ARG A 90 -3.23 -11.66 2.51
CA ARG A 90 -3.33 -11.96 3.93
C ARG A 90 -2.54 -13.22 4.29
N SER A 91 -2.82 -14.33 3.65
CA SER A 91 -2.16 -15.61 3.94
C SER A 91 -0.67 -15.61 3.59
N PHE A 92 -0.25 -14.82 2.60
CA PHE A 92 1.16 -14.58 2.31
C PHE A 92 1.83 -13.77 3.43
N CYS A 93 1.18 -12.69 3.89
CA CYS A 93 1.68 -11.83 4.95
C CYS A 93 1.74 -12.51 6.33
N ASP A 94 0.89 -13.52 6.58
CA ASP A 94 0.93 -14.31 7.83
C ASP A 94 2.30 -14.97 8.04
N VAL A 95 2.98 -15.34 6.96
CA VAL A 95 4.31 -16.01 7.01
C VAL A 95 5.46 -15.08 6.57
N CYS A 96 5.17 -13.99 5.86
CA CYS A 96 6.19 -13.06 5.39
C CYS A 96 6.47 -11.98 6.44
N THR A 97 7.73 -11.86 6.88
CA THR A 97 8.18 -10.90 7.90
C THR A 97 9.12 -9.82 7.36
N ARG A 98 9.30 -9.73 6.04
CA ARG A 98 10.31 -8.84 5.43
C ARG A 98 10.14 -7.37 5.80
N CYS A 99 8.91 -6.86 5.80
CA CYS A 99 8.65 -5.47 6.17
C CYS A 99 8.92 -5.19 7.65
N ILE A 100 8.62 -6.15 8.54
CA ILE A 100 8.93 -6.06 9.98
C ILE A 100 10.44 -6.00 10.19
N ASN A 101 11.17 -6.93 9.57
CA ASN A 101 12.62 -7.06 9.73
C ASN A 101 13.36 -5.83 9.20
N ALA A 102 12.85 -5.23 8.12
CA ALA A 102 13.43 -4.06 7.50
C ALA A 102 13.06 -2.73 8.17
N CYS A 103 12.02 -2.69 9.01
CA CYS A 103 11.58 -1.47 9.67
C CYS A 103 12.62 -0.99 10.70
N PRO A 104 13.23 0.20 10.53
CA PRO A 104 14.30 0.67 11.41
C PRO A 104 13.81 0.94 12.84
N VAL A 105 12.57 1.38 13.00
CA VAL A 105 11.97 1.71 14.30
C VAL A 105 11.02 0.64 14.83
N LYS A 106 10.95 -0.52 14.14
CA LYS A 106 10.09 -1.65 14.57
C LYS A 106 8.63 -1.25 14.81
N ALA A 107 8.11 -0.38 13.96
CA ALA A 107 6.74 0.10 14.06
C ALA A 107 5.69 -0.91 13.56
N LEU A 108 6.08 -1.94 12.81
CA LEU A 108 5.16 -2.93 12.23
C LEU A 108 4.93 -4.12 13.16
N PRO A 109 3.70 -4.64 13.27
CA PRO A 109 3.37 -5.73 14.18
C PRO A 109 3.94 -7.07 13.69
N SER A 110 4.48 -7.87 14.63
CA SER A 110 5.05 -9.20 14.35
C SER A 110 4.03 -10.33 14.40
N GLY A 111 2.95 -10.14 15.19
CA GLY A 111 1.92 -11.15 15.43
C GLY A 111 0.87 -11.27 14.32
N LEU A 112 -0.17 -12.04 14.62
CA LEU A 112 -1.39 -12.09 13.84
C LEU A 112 -2.15 -10.76 13.98
N PRO A 113 -3.11 -10.46 13.09
CA PRO A 113 -3.99 -9.31 13.28
C PRO A 113 -4.78 -9.41 14.56
N THR A 114 -4.85 -8.29 15.26
CA THR A 114 -5.58 -8.16 16.54
C THR A 114 -6.43 -6.88 16.54
N GLU A 115 -7.30 -6.75 17.53
CA GLU A 115 -7.96 -5.47 17.85
C GLU A 115 -7.08 -4.59 18.73
N GLU A 116 -5.98 -5.12 19.26
CA GLU A 116 -5.04 -4.37 20.09
C GLU A 116 -4.36 -3.27 19.27
N GLN A 117 -4.16 -2.15 19.95
CA GLN A 117 -3.56 -0.98 19.35
C GLN A 117 -2.29 -0.58 20.10
N PRO A 118 -1.23 -0.25 19.35
CA PRO A 118 0.04 0.15 19.96
C PRO A 118 -0.02 1.52 20.63
N ASN A 119 -0.97 2.38 20.23
CA ASN A 119 -1.16 3.71 20.80
C ASN A 119 -2.56 4.26 20.46
N ARG A 120 -2.89 5.44 21.02
CA ARG A 120 -4.20 6.09 20.85
C ARG A 120 -4.47 6.61 19.43
N SER A 121 -3.44 6.77 18.63
CA SER A 121 -3.56 7.24 17.22
C SER A 121 -4.07 6.14 16.29
N ALA A 122 -4.18 4.91 16.74
CA ALA A 122 -4.65 3.78 15.94
C ALA A 122 -6.17 3.66 15.97
N ILE A 123 -6.75 3.20 14.86
CA ILE A 123 -8.20 2.95 14.74
C ILE A 123 -8.58 1.73 15.57
N ARG A 124 -9.66 1.87 16.36
CA ARG A 124 -10.19 0.85 17.26
C ARG A 124 -11.29 0.01 16.63
N GLY A 125 -11.55 -1.17 17.22
CA GLY A 125 -12.69 -2.03 16.86
C GLY A 125 -12.55 -2.75 15.52
N VAL A 126 -11.32 -2.91 15.02
CA VAL A 126 -11.05 -3.63 13.76
C VAL A 126 -9.89 -4.59 13.95
N VAL A 127 -10.14 -5.87 13.69
CA VAL A 127 -9.10 -6.91 13.65
C VAL A 127 -8.20 -6.70 12.43
N LYS A 128 -7.02 -6.16 12.62
CA LYS A 128 -6.05 -5.90 11.56
C LYS A 128 -4.61 -5.89 12.09
N TRP A 129 -3.64 -5.87 11.20
CA TRP A 129 -2.29 -5.47 11.58
C TRP A 129 -2.27 -3.96 11.79
N THR A 130 -1.89 -3.53 12.98
CA THR A 130 -1.82 -2.12 13.33
C THR A 130 -0.38 -1.75 13.63
N SER A 131 0.19 -0.82 12.86
CA SER A 131 1.52 -0.29 13.16
C SER A 131 1.44 0.74 14.29
N ASP A 132 2.55 0.92 14.96
CA ASP A 132 2.79 2.06 15.82
C ASP A 132 3.02 3.31 14.94
N ALA A 133 1.95 4.03 14.68
CA ALA A 133 1.98 5.20 13.81
C ALA A 133 2.86 6.32 14.37
N GLU A 134 2.95 6.45 15.68
CA GLU A 134 3.75 7.48 16.35
C GLU A 134 5.24 7.21 16.14
N LYS A 135 5.70 5.96 16.31
CA LYS A 135 7.08 5.59 15.96
C LYS A 135 7.39 5.75 14.48
N CYS A 136 6.45 5.35 13.61
CA CYS A 136 6.63 5.46 12.16
C CYS A 136 6.76 6.92 11.73
N PHE A 137 5.87 7.78 12.21
CA PHE A 137 5.86 9.20 11.87
C PHE A 137 7.04 9.94 12.50
N GLY A 138 7.42 9.62 13.74
CA GLY A 138 8.62 10.16 14.38
C GLY A 138 9.88 9.93 13.54
N PHE A 139 10.02 8.73 12.98
CA PHE A 139 11.13 8.43 12.07
C PHE A 139 11.10 9.26 10.76
N TRP A 140 9.91 9.57 10.23
CA TRP A 140 9.80 10.47 9.08
C TRP A 140 10.23 11.89 9.43
N ALA A 141 9.85 12.37 10.61
CA ALA A 141 10.27 13.68 11.10
C ALA A 141 11.80 13.77 11.23
N ASP A 142 12.43 12.75 11.79
CA ASP A 142 13.90 12.67 11.91
C ASP A 142 14.59 12.64 10.55
N LEU A 143 14.02 11.89 9.58
CA LEU A 143 14.53 11.84 8.21
C LEU A 143 14.28 13.12 7.42
N ARG A 144 13.38 13.99 7.87
CA ARG A 144 12.84 15.12 7.10
C ARG A 144 12.34 14.72 5.70
N SER A 145 11.82 13.51 5.59
CA SER A 145 11.35 12.90 4.34
C SER A 145 10.51 11.67 4.62
N ASP A 146 9.73 11.24 3.65
CA ASP A 146 8.98 9.98 3.72
C ASP A 146 9.93 8.77 3.79
N CYS A 147 9.45 7.74 4.50
CA CYS A 147 10.08 6.43 4.54
C CYS A 147 9.26 5.42 3.72
N ALA A 148 9.84 4.80 2.73
CA ALA A 148 9.22 3.77 1.90
C ALA A 148 9.88 2.39 2.05
N ILE A 149 10.57 2.13 3.16
CA ILE A 149 11.34 0.90 3.35
C ILE A 149 10.44 -0.34 3.31
N CYS A 150 9.32 -0.32 4.03
CA CYS A 150 8.38 -1.44 4.06
C CYS A 150 7.74 -1.73 2.68
N LEU A 151 7.51 -0.69 1.88
CA LEU A 151 7.05 -0.81 0.50
C LEU A 151 8.16 -1.40 -0.39
N ARG A 152 9.38 -0.88 -0.28
CA ARG A 152 10.53 -1.31 -1.10
C ARG A 152 10.85 -2.79 -0.93
N VAL A 153 10.83 -3.30 0.30
CA VAL A 153 11.17 -4.71 0.58
C VAL A 153 10.01 -5.67 0.38
N CYS A 154 8.82 -5.17 0.11
CA CYS A 154 7.61 -5.98 -0.05
C CYS A 154 7.73 -6.86 -1.30
N PRO A 155 7.53 -8.20 -1.20
CA PRO A 155 7.55 -9.08 -2.37
C PRO A 155 6.46 -8.77 -3.39
N TRP A 156 5.37 -8.14 -2.97
CA TRP A 156 4.30 -7.67 -3.85
C TRP A 156 4.65 -6.38 -4.61
N ASN A 157 5.79 -5.76 -4.31
CA ASN A 157 6.27 -4.58 -5.06
C ASN A 157 6.92 -5.02 -6.37
N ARG A 158 6.09 -5.41 -7.34
CA ARG A 158 6.47 -5.94 -8.65
C ARG A 158 5.71 -5.25 -9.76
N ASP A 159 6.25 -5.33 -10.96
CA ASP A 159 5.56 -4.97 -12.19
C ASP A 159 4.71 -6.17 -12.64
N PHE A 160 3.42 -6.15 -12.35
CA PHE A 160 2.48 -7.19 -12.75
C PHE A 160 2.02 -7.10 -14.21
N GLY A 161 2.53 -6.17 -14.99
CA GLY A 161 2.45 -6.19 -16.44
C GLY A 161 3.21 -7.40 -17.03
N LYS A 162 4.29 -7.83 -16.37
CA LYS A 162 5.08 -9.00 -16.80
C LYS A 162 4.38 -10.31 -16.44
N TRP A 163 4.31 -11.24 -17.40
CA TRP A 163 3.64 -12.52 -17.20
C TRP A 163 4.24 -13.35 -16.04
N SER A 164 5.56 -13.33 -15.87
CA SER A 164 6.26 -14.03 -14.80
C SER A 164 5.85 -13.52 -13.40
N ASN A 165 5.63 -12.22 -13.26
CA ASN A 165 5.15 -11.63 -12.02
C ASN A 165 3.65 -11.91 -11.79
N ARG A 166 2.85 -12.04 -12.85
CA ARG A 166 1.46 -12.49 -12.74
C ARG A 166 1.38 -13.95 -12.27
N LEU A 167 2.24 -14.81 -12.79
CA LEU A 167 2.36 -16.19 -12.32
C LEU A 167 2.81 -16.22 -10.84
N TRP A 168 3.82 -15.42 -10.49
CA TRP A 168 4.25 -15.30 -9.09
C TRP A 168 3.09 -14.86 -8.17
N ARG A 169 2.29 -13.88 -8.58
CA ARG A 169 1.13 -13.42 -7.83
C ARG A 169 0.12 -14.55 -7.59
N TRP A 170 -0.18 -15.34 -8.61
CA TRP A 170 -1.07 -16.48 -8.50
C TRP A 170 -0.51 -17.53 -7.51
N LEU A 171 0.75 -17.88 -7.63
CA LEU A 171 1.43 -18.82 -6.73
C LEU A 171 1.49 -18.30 -5.28
N ALA A 172 1.64 -17.00 -5.08
CA ALA A 172 1.72 -16.35 -3.76
C ALA A 172 0.45 -16.56 -2.93
N GLY A 173 -0.72 -16.70 -3.57
CA GLY A 173 -1.99 -17.03 -2.93
C GLY A 173 -2.12 -18.50 -2.51
N THR A 174 -1.20 -19.37 -2.92
CA THR A 174 -1.27 -20.83 -2.69
C THR A 174 -0.35 -21.29 -1.55
N TRP A 175 -0.32 -22.58 -1.27
CA TRP A 175 0.62 -23.18 -0.30
C TRP A 175 2.10 -23.03 -0.69
N VAL A 176 2.41 -22.78 -1.97
CA VAL A 176 3.77 -22.55 -2.49
C VAL A 176 4.38 -21.24 -1.94
N ARG A 177 3.62 -20.38 -1.29
CA ARG A 177 4.09 -19.09 -0.71
C ARG A 177 5.33 -19.23 0.17
N HIS A 178 5.48 -20.32 0.91
CA HIS A 178 6.67 -20.57 1.75
C HIS A 178 7.95 -20.65 0.92
N LEU A 179 7.90 -21.40 -0.20
CA LEU A 179 9.01 -21.51 -1.15
C LEU A 179 9.29 -20.13 -1.80
N LEU A 180 8.25 -19.41 -2.18
CA LEU A 180 8.41 -18.07 -2.78
C LEU A 180 9.08 -17.11 -1.81
N ILE A 181 8.72 -17.12 -0.53
CA ILE A 181 9.35 -16.27 0.50
C ILE A 181 10.81 -16.64 0.68
N TRP A 182 11.13 -17.93 0.70
CA TRP A 182 12.52 -18.40 0.78
C TRP A 182 13.34 -17.92 -0.42
N LEU A 183 12.81 -18.04 -1.64
CA LEU A 183 13.45 -17.55 -2.87
C LEU A 183 13.63 -16.03 -2.84
N GLU A 184 12.64 -15.27 -2.35
CA GLU A 184 12.73 -13.81 -2.19
C GLU A 184 13.86 -13.40 -1.24
N ASN A 185 14.04 -14.15 -0.16
CA ASN A 185 15.10 -13.89 0.80
C ASN A 185 16.48 -14.18 0.20
N MET A 186 16.62 -15.28 -0.53
CA MET A 186 17.86 -15.63 -1.26
C MET A 186 18.20 -14.62 -2.35
N ALA A 187 17.22 -14.19 -3.14
CA ALA A 187 17.41 -13.21 -4.19
C ALA A 187 17.75 -11.80 -3.67
N GLY A 188 17.58 -11.53 -2.38
CA GLY A 188 17.92 -10.26 -1.74
C GLY A 188 17.18 -9.06 -2.34
N ARG A 189 16.01 -9.24 -2.92
CA ARG A 189 15.21 -8.16 -3.51
C ARG A 189 14.88 -7.08 -2.49
N GLY A 190 14.75 -5.83 -2.96
CA GLY A 190 14.48 -4.68 -2.10
C GLY A 190 15.70 -4.18 -1.32
N LYS A 191 16.91 -4.60 -1.67
CA LYS A 191 18.15 -4.01 -1.13
C LYS A 191 18.21 -2.53 -1.48
N ARG A 192 18.78 -1.74 -0.57
CA ARG A 192 18.99 -0.31 -0.79
C ARG A 192 20.04 -0.13 -1.91
N GLN A 193 19.68 0.65 -2.92
CA GLN A 193 20.63 1.12 -3.93
C GLN A 193 21.40 2.33 -3.37
N ARG A 194 22.65 2.50 -3.79
CA ARG A 194 23.41 3.70 -3.50
C ARG A 194 22.79 4.89 -4.25
N SER A 195 22.77 6.06 -3.64
CA SER A 195 22.22 7.27 -4.26
C SER A 195 22.92 7.65 -5.57
N ALA A 196 24.22 7.48 -5.64
CA ALA A 196 25.01 7.71 -6.86
C ALA A 196 24.52 6.85 -8.04
N ALA A 197 24.27 5.55 -7.83
CA ALA A 197 23.75 4.66 -8.86
C ALA A 197 22.35 5.05 -9.35
N TRP A 198 21.55 5.68 -8.49
CA TRP A 198 20.21 6.15 -8.84
C TRP A 198 20.24 7.42 -9.70
N TRP A 199 21.11 8.36 -9.37
CA TRP A 199 21.17 9.67 -10.04
C TRP A 199 22.05 9.66 -11.31
N GLY A 200 22.59 8.49 -11.70
CA GLY A 200 23.49 8.42 -12.83
C GLY A 200 24.78 9.24 -12.63
N ALA A 201 25.12 9.53 -11.35
CA ALA A 201 26.43 10.01 -11.01
C ALA A 201 27.37 8.85 -11.31
N GLY A 202 27.77 8.81 -12.58
CA GLY A 202 28.67 7.83 -13.14
C GLY A 202 30.00 7.83 -12.41
N ASP A 203 30.63 6.78 -12.61
CA ASP A 203 31.99 6.40 -12.29
C ASP A 203 33.01 7.50 -12.57
#